data_d4be377f49b83f4463476896af0fc744
#
_entry.id   d4be377f49b83f4463476896af0fc744
#
_cell.length_a   1.000
_cell.length_b   1.000
_cell.length_c   1.000
_cell.angle_alpha   90.00
_cell.angle_beta   90.00
_cell.angle_gamma   90.00
#
_symmetry.space_group_name_H-M   'P 1'
#
loop_
_entity.id
_entity.type
_entity.pdbx_description
1 polymer ?
#
loop_
_entity_poly.entity_id
_entity_poly.type
_entity_poly.pdbx_seq_one_letter_code
_entity_poly.pdbx_strand_id
1 'polypeptide(L)'
;MSKKIIAVILAYNCQNEINKTLKKIQKYEKYFYKICIIDNNSKDKTFIKADAFIKNRNLKKFEIIKNLKNFGQGGSHKVAFEYTLKNKCDYCLVYHGDDQANIKDFKQIFLNKSYNNFDAVLGARFLKDSKLINYQLYRILGNKIFNFLFTIVSNYKIYDLGSGINLYGKKVISDKYIKFIDNEMGFNYQNLLLMIVKKRNLKFAPISWKTEDEESNVQVVSQSLKVLKIVLLFFFKNDYFKYLEKTNFYNEKPTSKIFNFTKQRKVDWKFRL
;
A
#
# COMPACT_ATOMS: atom_id res chain seq x y z
N MET A 1 9.16 16.49 -19.05
CA MET A 1 7.74 16.13 -18.80
C MET A 1 7.52 15.96 -17.31
N SER A 2 6.38 16.44 -16.77
CA SER A 2 6.06 16.21 -15.35
C SER A 2 5.75 14.74 -15.11
N LYS A 3 6.32 14.15 -14.07
CA LYS A 3 6.07 12.75 -13.69
C LYS A 3 4.61 12.56 -13.26
N LYS A 4 3.98 11.49 -13.76
CA LYS A 4 2.56 11.17 -13.51
C LYS A 4 2.41 10.27 -12.29
N ILE A 5 1.51 10.62 -11.39
CA ILE A 5 1.16 9.84 -10.20
C ILE A 5 -0.24 9.27 -10.39
N ILE A 6 -0.42 7.98 -10.17
CA ILE A 6 -1.74 7.41 -9.88
C ILE A 6 -1.87 7.27 -8.37
N ALA A 7 -2.99 7.71 -7.82
CA ALA A 7 -3.36 7.40 -6.44
C ALA A 7 -4.27 6.16 -6.44
N VAL A 8 -3.91 5.18 -5.62
CA VAL A 8 -4.67 3.95 -5.45
C VAL A 8 -5.13 3.82 -4.01
N ILE A 9 -6.44 3.69 -3.81
CA ILE A 9 -7.06 3.46 -2.52
C ILE A 9 -7.32 1.96 -2.38
N LEU A 10 -6.66 1.31 -1.41
CA LEU A 10 -6.92 -0.10 -1.09
C LEU A 10 -8.08 -0.19 -0.09
N ALA A 11 -9.19 -0.79 -0.49
CA ALA A 11 -10.41 -0.88 0.29
C ALA A 11 -10.80 -2.34 0.54
N TYR A 12 -11.07 -2.68 1.80
CA TYR A 12 -11.64 -3.96 2.21
C TYR A 12 -12.47 -3.79 3.48
N ASN A 13 -13.76 -4.08 3.38
CA ASN A 13 -14.71 -3.98 4.50
C ASN A 13 -14.60 -2.67 5.30
N CYS A 14 -14.55 -1.53 4.60
CA CYS A 14 -14.42 -0.19 5.19
C CYS A 14 -15.61 0.72 4.81
N GLN A 15 -16.82 0.17 4.85
CA GLN A 15 -18.03 0.91 4.46
C GLN A 15 -18.29 2.18 5.26
N ASN A 16 -17.79 2.28 6.49
CA ASN A 16 -18.00 3.44 7.36
C ASN A 16 -16.97 4.55 7.10
N GLU A 17 -15.77 4.19 6.61
CA GLU A 17 -14.59 5.06 6.43
C GLU A 17 -14.42 5.51 4.99
N ILE A 18 -14.80 4.66 4.01
CA ILE A 18 -14.47 4.87 2.59
C ILE A 18 -14.90 6.25 2.08
N ASN A 19 -16.06 6.73 2.43
CA ASN A 19 -16.54 8.06 2.02
C ASN A 19 -15.71 9.21 2.62
N LYS A 20 -15.19 9.04 3.85
CA LYS A 20 -14.30 10.02 4.50
C LYS A 20 -12.97 10.05 3.76
N THR A 21 -12.39 8.88 3.47
CA THR A 21 -11.15 8.71 2.70
C THR A 21 -11.27 9.33 1.31
N LEU A 22 -12.37 9.06 0.59
CA LEU A 22 -12.61 9.61 -0.75
C LEU A 22 -12.76 11.15 -0.73
N LYS A 23 -13.43 11.70 0.26
CA LYS A 23 -13.51 13.17 0.45
C LYS A 23 -12.15 13.79 0.71
N LYS A 24 -11.29 13.12 1.49
CA LYS A 24 -9.94 13.60 1.78
C LYS A 24 -9.08 13.61 0.52
N ILE A 25 -9.02 12.51 -0.22
CA ILE A 25 -8.16 12.42 -1.41
C ILE A 25 -8.65 13.30 -2.56
N GLN A 26 -9.96 13.51 -2.70
CA GLN A 26 -10.54 14.40 -3.72
C GLN A 26 -9.97 15.82 -3.62
N LYS A 27 -9.69 16.34 -2.41
CA LYS A 27 -9.05 17.66 -2.22
C LYS A 27 -7.65 17.75 -2.84
N TYR A 28 -7.02 16.62 -3.12
CA TYR A 28 -5.68 16.51 -3.69
C TYR A 28 -5.69 15.99 -5.14
N GLU A 29 -6.87 15.88 -5.78
CA GLU A 29 -7.07 15.32 -7.12
C GLU A 29 -6.18 15.98 -8.19
N LYS A 30 -5.86 17.27 -8.04
CA LYS A 30 -5.00 18.01 -8.96
C LYS A 30 -3.58 17.43 -9.10
N TYR A 31 -3.09 16.70 -8.09
CA TYR A 31 -1.75 16.09 -8.11
C TYR A 31 -1.73 14.74 -8.82
N PHE A 32 -2.89 14.15 -9.11
CA PHE A 32 -2.99 12.81 -9.65
C PHE A 32 -3.48 12.79 -11.10
N TYR A 33 -2.88 11.92 -11.89
CA TYR A 33 -3.36 11.60 -13.23
C TYR A 33 -4.72 10.93 -13.17
N LYS A 34 -4.84 9.91 -12.29
CA LYS A 34 -6.06 9.19 -11.94
C LYS A 34 -6.08 8.82 -10.47
N ILE A 35 -7.27 8.55 -9.95
CA ILE A 35 -7.50 7.97 -8.61
C ILE A 35 -8.26 6.67 -8.81
N CYS A 36 -7.69 5.57 -8.37
CA CYS A 36 -8.27 4.23 -8.50
C CYS A 36 -8.61 3.68 -7.13
N ILE A 37 -9.82 3.19 -6.93
CA ILE A 37 -10.20 2.43 -5.76
C ILE A 37 -10.07 0.93 -6.12
N ILE A 38 -9.32 0.16 -5.33
CA ILE A 38 -9.26 -1.29 -5.45
C ILE A 38 -10.06 -1.88 -4.30
N ASP A 39 -11.27 -2.35 -4.62
CA ASP A 39 -12.09 -3.11 -3.68
C ASP A 39 -11.61 -4.57 -3.66
N ASN A 40 -11.06 -5.00 -2.52
CA ASN A 40 -10.53 -6.35 -2.36
C ASN A 40 -11.61 -7.42 -2.10
N ASN A 41 -12.70 -7.34 -2.88
CA ASN A 41 -13.87 -8.20 -2.74
C ASN A 41 -14.56 -8.04 -1.38
N SER A 42 -14.83 -6.81 -0.99
CA SER A 42 -15.57 -6.50 0.24
C SER A 42 -16.93 -7.21 0.29
N LYS A 43 -17.28 -7.66 1.48
CA LYS A 43 -18.58 -8.31 1.76
C LYS A 43 -19.63 -7.33 2.28
N ASP A 44 -19.20 -6.15 2.69
CA ASP A 44 -20.03 -5.06 3.16
C ASP A 44 -20.42 -4.09 2.01
N LYS A 45 -20.91 -2.91 2.35
CA LYS A 45 -21.32 -1.89 1.38
C LYS A 45 -20.16 -1.00 0.87
N THR A 46 -18.89 -1.37 1.08
CA THR A 46 -17.72 -0.58 0.67
C THR A 46 -17.76 -0.24 -0.82
N PHE A 47 -17.89 -1.26 -1.69
CA PHE A 47 -17.97 -1.06 -3.13
C PHE A 47 -19.11 -0.14 -3.54
N ILE A 48 -20.33 -0.41 -3.01
CA ILE A 48 -21.54 0.36 -3.35
C ILE A 48 -21.38 1.83 -2.94
N LYS A 49 -20.83 2.10 -1.76
CA LYS A 49 -20.61 3.46 -1.27
C LYS A 49 -19.55 4.20 -2.09
N ALA A 50 -18.47 3.53 -2.47
CA ALA A 50 -17.43 4.13 -3.32
C ALA A 50 -17.98 4.44 -4.72
N ASP A 51 -18.75 3.55 -5.31
CA ASP A 51 -19.42 3.74 -6.61
C ASP A 51 -20.40 4.93 -6.58
N ALA A 52 -21.28 4.97 -5.58
CA ALA A 52 -22.21 6.07 -5.40
C ALA A 52 -21.49 7.42 -5.18
N PHE A 53 -20.37 7.42 -4.44
CA PHE A 53 -19.57 8.63 -4.23
C PHE A 53 -19.04 9.19 -5.55
N ILE A 54 -18.54 8.35 -6.45
CA ILE A 54 -18.00 8.74 -7.75
C ILE A 54 -19.12 9.24 -8.67
N LYS A 55 -20.21 8.48 -8.78
CA LYS A 55 -21.34 8.79 -9.67
C LYS A 55 -22.04 10.08 -9.30
N ASN A 56 -22.40 10.23 -8.02
CA ASN A 56 -23.14 11.41 -7.54
C ASN A 56 -22.35 12.71 -7.66
N ARG A 57 -21.02 12.66 -7.79
CA ARG A 57 -20.13 13.82 -7.97
C ARG A 57 -19.54 13.95 -9.36
N ASN A 58 -19.90 13.04 -10.26
CA ASN A 58 -19.39 13.01 -11.65
C ASN A 58 -17.84 13.09 -11.71
N LEU A 59 -17.15 12.29 -10.90
CA LEU A 59 -15.69 12.37 -10.75
C LEU A 59 -14.97 11.63 -11.89
N LYS A 60 -14.60 12.36 -12.94
CA LYS A 60 -14.03 11.81 -14.17
C LYS A 60 -12.66 11.14 -14.00
N LYS A 61 -11.88 11.53 -12.99
CA LYS A 61 -10.55 10.94 -12.71
C LYS A 61 -10.60 9.68 -11.83
N PHE A 62 -11.78 9.35 -11.29
CA PHE A 62 -11.93 8.21 -10.38
C PHE A 62 -12.38 6.97 -11.14
N GLU A 63 -11.76 5.84 -10.81
CA GLU A 63 -12.12 4.50 -11.33
C GLU A 63 -12.20 3.50 -10.17
N ILE A 64 -12.98 2.44 -10.33
CA ILE A 64 -13.04 1.33 -9.36
C ILE A 64 -12.60 0.04 -10.04
N ILE A 65 -11.72 -0.68 -9.36
CA ILE A 65 -11.34 -2.07 -9.66
C ILE A 65 -11.90 -2.94 -8.54
N LYS A 66 -12.53 -4.05 -8.89
CA LYS A 66 -12.95 -5.06 -7.94
C LYS A 66 -12.14 -6.32 -8.15
N ASN A 67 -11.46 -6.78 -7.09
CA ASN A 67 -10.80 -8.08 -7.08
C ASN A 67 -11.86 -9.20 -7.14
N LEU A 68 -11.57 -10.31 -7.83
CA LEU A 68 -12.53 -11.42 -7.96
C LEU A 68 -12.70 -12.18 -6.65
N LYS A 69 -11.69 -12.15 -5.78
CA LYS A 69 -11.74 -12.63 -4.40
C LYS A 69 -10.86 -11.76 -3.52
N ASN A 70 -10.87 -11.98 -2.21
CA ASN A 70 -9.91 -11.35 -1.31
C ASN A 70 -8.52 -11.96 -1.54
N PHE A 71 -7.60 -11.16 -2.08
CA PHE A 71 -6.21 -11.53 -2.32
C PHE A 71 -5.26 -11.01 -1.24
N GLY A 72 -5.78 -10.55 -0.10
CA GLY A 72 -5.00 -9.90 0.94
C GLY A 72 -4.55 -8.48 0.55
N GLN A 73 -3.88 -7.84 1.49
CA GLN A 73 -3.36 -6.49 1.31
C GLN A 73 -2.27 -6.45 0.23
N GLY A 74 -1.34 -7.39 0.26
CA GLY A 74 -0.25 -7.50 -0.70
C GLY A 74 -0.74 -7.79 -2.13
N GLY A 75 -1.75 -8.65 -2.27
CA GLY A 75 -2.40 -8.88 -3.57
C GLY A 75 -2.99 -7.59 -4.14
N SER A 76 -3.65 -6.78 -3.33
CA SER A 76 -4.17 -5.47 -3.75
C SER A 76 -3.06 -4.47 -4.12
N HIS A 77 -1.91 -4.50 -3.44
CA HIS A 77 -0.73 -3.71 -3.85
C HIS A 77 -0.21 -4.15 -5.23
N LYS A 78 -0.13 -5.45 -5.50
CA LYS A 78 0.29 -5.97 -6.81
C LYS A 78 -0.64 -5.49 -7.93
N VAL A 79 -1.95 -5.51 -7.69
CA VAL A 79 -2.96 -4.93 -8.61
C VAL A 79 -2.72 -3.44 -8.82
N ALA A 80 -2.46 -2.67 -7.75
CA ALA A 80 -2.18 -1.24 -7.82
C ALA A 80 -0.93 -0.94 -8.66
N PHE A 81 0.13 -1.71 -8.47
CA PHE A 81 1.39 -1.56 -9.21
C PHE A 81 1.20 -1.85 -10.69
N GLU A 82 0.55 -2.95 -11.03
CA GLU A 82 0.28 -3.28 -12.43
C GLU A 82 -0.65 -2.27 -13.10
N TYR A 83 -1.71 -1.82 -12.41
CA TYR A 83 -2.58 -0.77 -12.92
C TYR A 83 -1.80 0.51 -13.22
N THR A 84 -0.86 0.89 -12.36
CA THR A 84 0.00 2.05 -12.55
C THR A 84 0.91 1.90 -13.76
N LEU A 85 1.56 0.75 -13.94
CA LEU A 85 2.42 0.46 -15.08
C LEU A 85 1.64 0.46 -16.39
N LYS A 86 0.45 -0.13 -16.44
CA LYS A 86 -0.42 -0.17 -17.63
C LYS A 86 -0.91 1.23 -18.04
N ASN A 87 -1.09 2.14 -17.10
CA ASN A 87 -1.42 3.54 -17.38
C ASN A 87 -0.16 4.38 -17.71
N LYS A 88 1.02 3.76 -17.82
CA LYS A 88 2.29 4.43 -18.14
C LYS A 88 2.59 5.59 -17.19
N CYS A 89 2.31 5.39 -15.88
CA CYS A 89 2.59 6.38 -14.85
C CYS A 89 3.89 6.07 -14.12
N ASP A 90 4.50 7.11 -13.54
CA ASP A 90 5.84 7.05 -12.95
C ASP A 90 5.79 6.67 -11.47
N TYR A 91 4.67 6.97 -10.79
CA TYR A 91 4.47 6.74 -9.37
C TYR A 91 3.11 6.16 -9.08
N CYS A 92 3.07 5.25 -8.09
CA CYS A 92 1.89 4.72 -7.46
C CYS A 92 1.82 5.23 -6.01
N LEU A 93 0.88 6.11 -5.70
CA LEU A 93 0.52 6.39 -4.32
C LEU A 93 -0.46 5.33 -3.85
N VAL A 94 -0.07 4.52 -2.89
CA VAL A 94 -0.98 3.61 -2.19
C VAL A 94 -1.50 4.31 -0.94
N TYR A 95 -2.81 4.32 -0.75
CA TYR A 95 -3.49 4.91 0.39
C TYR A 95 -4.61 3.97 0.86
N HIS A 96 -4.65 3.67 2.17
CA HIS A 96 -5.65 2.75 2.69
C HIS A 96 -7.03 3.42 2.82
N GLY A 97 -8.08 2.64 2.58
CA GLY A 97 -9.48 3.10 2.61
C GLY A 97 -10.10 3.21 3.99
N ASP A 98 -9.38 2.78 5.04
CA ASP A 98 -9.79 2.71 6.45
C ASP A 98 -9.73 4.05 7.22
N ASP A 99 -9.35 5.13 6.53
CA ASP A 99 -9.24 6.49 7.08
C ASP A 99 -8.25 6.66 8.24
N GLN A 100 -7.36 5.71 8.49
CA GLN A 100 -6.39 5.77 9.59
C GLN A 100 -5.22 6.73 9.31
N ALA A 101 -4.70 6.76 8.07
CA ALA A 101 -3.67 7.71 7.64
C ALA A 101 -4.28 9.01 7.12
N ASN A 102 -3.51 10.11 7.14
CA ASN A 102 -3.96 11.39 6.62
C ASN A 102 -3.14 11.81 5.39
N ILE A 103 -3.78 11.88 4.21
CA ILE A 103 -3.13 12.33 2.97
C ILE A 103 -2.56 13.76 3.05
N LYS A 104 -3.07 14.60 3.98
CA LYS A 104 -2.56 15.95 4.22
C LYS A 104 -1.07 15.95 4.54
N ASP A 105 -0.56 14.90 5.16
CA ASP A 105 0.85 14.79 5.57
C ASP A 105 1.79 14.70 4.35
N PHE A 106 1.27 14.23 3.20
CA PHE A 106 1.99 14.21 1.93
C PHE A 106 1.85 15.51 1.09
N LYS A 107 1.08 16.52 1.58
CA LYS A 107 0.83 17.75 0.83
C LYS A 107 2.13 18.44 0.39
N GLN A 108 3.09 18.62 1.29
CA GLN A 108 4.36 19.29 0.97
C GLN A 108 5.20 18.47 -0.03
N ILE A 109 5.14 17.13 0.07
CA ILE A 109 5.82 16.23 -0.85
C ILE A 109 5.30 16.42 -2.28
N PHE A 110 3.97 16.59 -2.45
CA PHE A 110 3.35 16.86 -3.74
C PHE A 110 3.64 18.28 -4.25
N LEU A 111 3.54 19.28 -3.38
CA LEU A 111 3.77 20.69 -3.74
C LEU A 111 5.19 20.90 -4.23
N ASN A 112 6.19 20.45 -3.48
CA ASN A 112 7.60 20.65 -3.76
C ASN A 112 8.15 19.62 -4.75
N LYS A 113 7.32 18.65 -5.17
CA LYS A 113 7.72 17.52 -6.03
C LYS A 113 8.97 16.79 -5.51
N SER A 114 9.22 16.84 -4.19
CA SER A 114 10.42 16.27 -3.58
C SER A 114 10.51 14.75 -3.75
N TYR A 115 9.38 14.09 -4.05
CA TYR A 115 9.33 12.67 -4.39
C TYR A 115 10.18 12.32 -5.62
N ASN A 116 10.47 13.29 -6.52
CA ASN A 116 11.27 13.05 -7.71
C ASN A 116 12.70 12.59 -7.43
N ASN A 117 13.20 12.86 -6.23
CA ASN A 117 14.54 12.51 -5.78
C ASN A 117 14.62 11.09 -5.15
N PHE A 118 13.48 10.40 -5.02
CA PHE A 118 13.41 9.13 -4.32
C PHE A 118 12.75 8.05 -5.19
N ASP A 119 13.17 6.80 -4.99
CA ASP A 119 12.50 5.64 -5.58
C ASP A 119 11.23 5.27 -4.80
N ALA A 120 11.16 5.62 -3.51
CA ALA A 120 9.94 5.56 -2.70
C ALA A 120 9.93 6.61 -1.59
N VAL A 121 8.73 7.12 -1.26
CA VAL A 121 8.45 7.90 -0.05
C VAL A 121 7.46 7.12 0.80
N LEU A 122 7.92 6.68 1.97
CA LEU A 122 7.19 5.79 2.86
C LEU A 122 6.65 6.59 4.05
N GLY A 123 5.37 6.51 4.32
CA GLY A 123 4.80 7.07 5.54
C GLY A 123 5.37 6.36 6.77
N ALA A 124 5.72 7.11 7.80
CA ALA A 124 6.25 6.56 9.04
C ALA A 124 5.52 7.15 10.25
N ARG A 125 5.01 6.25 11.11
CA ARG A 125 4.25 6.58 12.32
C ARG A 125 5.14 6.95 13.50
N PHE A 126 6.42 6.56 13.47
CA PHE A 126 7.32 6.64 14.61
C PHE A 126 8.47 7.65 14.42
N LEU A 127 8.34 8.57 13.47
CA LEU A 127 9.22 9.73 13.36
C LEU A 127 8.83 10.81 14.38
N LYS A 128 9.76 11.72 14.69
CA LYS A 128 9.58 12.79 15.69
C LYS A 128 8.31 13.63 15.45
N ASP A 129 8.02 13.95 14.17
CA ASP A 129 6.89 14.81 13.80
C ASP A 129 5.62 14.05 13.49
N SER A 130 5.59 12.73 13.73
CA SER A 130 4.41 11.89 13.54
C SER A 130 3.44 12.06 14.70
N LYS A 131 2.13 11.91 14.40
CA LYS A 131 1.06 12.00 15.40
C LYS A 131 0.31 10.69 15.49
N LEU A 132 0.29 10.10 16.68
CA LEU A 132 -0.47 8.88 16.97
C LEU A 132 -1.69 9.23 17.80
N ILE A 133 -2.88 8.88 17.30
CA ILE A 133 -4.16 9.16 17.95
C ILE A 133 -4.81 7.81 18.30
N ASN A 134 -5.13 7.59 19.56
CA ASN A 134 -5.73 6.35 20.09
C ASN A 134 -4.87 5.10 19.78
N TYR A 135 -3.55 5.25 19.74
CA TYR A 135 -2.64 4.15 19.42
C TYR A 135 -2.06 3.55 20.71
N GLN A 136 -2.34 2.30 20.96
CA GLN A 136 -2.01 1.62 22.21
C GLN A 136 -0.50 1.47 22.41
N LEU A 137 0.00 1.69 23.63
CA LEU A 137 1.43 1.68 23.96
C LEU A 137 2.12 0.34 23.63
N TYR A 138 1.47 -0.80 23.87
CA TYR A 138 2.05 -2.10 23.54
C TYR A 138 2.26 -2.30 22.02
N ARG A 139 1.39 -1.70 21.18
CA ARG A 139 1.57 -1.69 19.72
C ARG A 139 2.73 -0.80 19.31
N ILE A 140 2.93 0.34 19.98
CA ILE A 140 4.10 1.20 19.74
C ILE A 140 5.37 0.41 20.05
N LEU A 141 5.43 -0.24 21.21
CA LEU A 141 6.59 -1.01 21.63
C LEU A 141 6.86 -2.18 20.66
N GLY A 142 5.84 -2.97 20.33
CA GLY A 142 5.96 -4.09 19.38
C GLY A 142 6.46 -3.65 18.01
N ASN A 143 5.90 -2.56 17.45
CA ASN A 143 6.37 -2.02 16.17
C ASN A 143 7.83 -1.52 16.25
N LYS A 144 8.23 -0.86 17.34
CA LYS A 144 9.61 -0.41 17.53
C LYS A 144 10.60 -1.58 17.64
N ILE A 145 10.22 -2.67 18.32
CA ILE A 145 11.01 -3.89 18.38
C ILE A 145 11.20 -4.49 16.97
N PHE A 146 10.13 -4.63 16.19
CA PHE A 146 10.26 -5.13 14.83
C PHE A 146 11.04 -4.18 13.92
N ASN A 147 10.85 -2.86 14.00
CA ASN A 147 11.66 -1.90 13.27
C ASN A 147 13.17 -2.08 13.58
N PHE A 148 13.50 -2.33 14.84
CA PHE A 148 14.88 -2.57 15.28
C PHE A 148 15.42 -3.89 14.72
N LEU A 149 14.66 -5.00 14.80
CA LEU A 149 15.07 -6.27 14.23
C LEU A 149 15.33 -6.18 12.72
N PHE A 150 14.42 -5.54 11.99
CA PHE A 150 14.60 -5.34 10.55
C PHE A 150 15.78 -4.41 10.24
N THR A 151 16.05 -3.40 11.07
CA THR A 151 17.23 -2.54 10.94
C THR A 151 18.51 -3.35 11.06
N ILE A 152 18.60 -4.26 12.04
CA ILE A 152 19.77 -5.13 12.22
C ILE A 152 19.98 -6.03 11.01
N VAL A 153 18.97 -6.80 10.63
CA VAL A 153 19.13 -7.82 9.56
C VAL A 153 19.32 -7.22 8.18
N SER A 154 18.82 -6.00 7.94
CA SER A 154 18.96 -5.31 6.65
C SER A 154 20.14 -4.35 6.58
N ASN A 155 20.79 -4.07 7.72
CA ASN A 155 21.79 -3.02 7.87
C ASN A 155 21.33 -1.66 7.30
N TYR A 156 20.03 -1.34 7.47
CA TYR A 156 19.41 -0.11 6.99
C TYR A 156 18.47 0.47 8.06
N LYS A 157 18.60 1.76 8.38
CA LYS A 157 17.78 2.39 9.43
C LYS A 157 16.31 2.47 9.01
N ILE A 158 15.45 1.72 9.69
CA ILE A 158 14.02 1.62 9.42
C ILE A 158 13.26 2.35 10.52
N TYR A 159 12.36 3.24 10.12
CA TYR A 159 11.51 4.01 11.03
C TYR A 159 10.10 3.46 11.16
N ASP A 160 9.61 2.78 10.12
CA ASP A 160 8.31 2.09 10.13
C ASP A 160 8.32 1.00 9.05
N LEU A 161 7.83 -0.18 9.39
CA LEU A 161 7.77 -1.34 8.49
C LEU A 161 6.59 -1.29 7.50
N GLY A 162 5.61 -0.44 7.75
CA GLY A 162 4.47 -0.28 6.86
C GLY A 162 3.40 0.60 7.46
N SER A 163 2.95 1.55 6.70
CA SER A 163 1.86 2.45 7.03
C SER A 163 0.81 2.47 5.92
N GLY A 164 -0.33 3.09 6.17
CA GLY A 164 -1.44 3.17 5.22
C GLY A 164 -1.26 4.19 4.10
N ILE A 165 -0.09 4.84 3.98
CA ILE A 165 0.19 5.78 2.89
C ILE A 165 1.65 5.69 2.44
N ASN A 166 1.88 5.30 1.18
CA ASN A 166 3.22 5.15 0.61
C ASN A 166 3.20 5.53 -0.87
N LEU A 167 4.24 6.21 -1.34
CA LEU A 167 4.43 6.56 -2.74
C LEU A 167 5.60 5.77 -3.31
N TYR A 168 5.32 4.91 -4.29
CA TYR A 168 6.30 4.03 -4.93
C TYR A 168 6.57 4.47 -6.35
N GLY A 169 7.84 4.66 -6.69
CA GLY A 169 8.29 4.99 -8.05
C GLY A 169 8.39 3.77 -8.95
N LYS A 170 8.48 4.03 -10.27
CA LYS A 170 8.47 2.99 -11.30
C LYS A 170 9.50 1.89 -11.07
N LYS A 171 10.73 2.22 -10.60
CA LYS A 171 11.77 1.23 -10.32
C LYS A 171 11.38 0.22 -9.22
N VAL A 172 10.50 0.62 -8.29
CA VAL A 172 9.99 -0.26 -7.24
C VAL A 172 8.86 -1.12 -7.78
N ILE A 173 7.84 -0.48 -8.38
CA ILE A 173 6.61 -1.17 -8.82
C ILE A 173 6.82 -2.13 -9.99
N SER A 174 7.93 -1.99 -10.75
CA SER A 174 8.28 -2.88 -11.87
C SER A 174 9.32 -3.94 -11.49
N ASP A 175 9.70 -4.06 -10.23
CA ASP A 175 10.70 -5.06 -9.83
C ASP A 175 10.12 -6.49 -10.01
N LYS A 176 10.89 -7.36 -10.67
CA LYS A 176 10.46 -8.72 -10.99
C LYS A 176 10.09 -9.58 -9.77
N TYR A 177 10.64 -9.27 -8.60
CA TYR A 177 10.38 -10.03 -7.37
C TYR A 177 9.06 -9.67 -6.69
N ILE A 178 8.40 -8.57 -7.08
CA ILE A 178 7.09 -8.16 -6.52
C ILE A 178 6.05 -9.29 -6.61
N LYS A 179 6.08 -10.06 -7.68
CA LYS A 179 5.12 -11.17 -7.87
C LYS A 179 5.34 -12.35 -6.91
N PHE A 180 6.55 -12.52 -6.36
CA PHE A 180 6.92 -13.64 -5.50
C PHE A 180 6.82 -13.34 -4.01
N ILE A 181 6.63 -12.08 -3.61
CA ILE A 181 6.44 -11.71 -2.22
C ILE A 181 5.00 -11.92 -1.77
N ASP A 182 4.76 -11.86 -0.47
CA ASP A 182 3.48 -12.19 0.18
C ASP A 182 2.29 -11.44 -0.43
N ASN A 183 1.13 -12.07 -0.42
CA ASN A 183 -0.14 -11.44 -0.79
C ASN A 183 -0.86 -10.81 0.42
N GLU A 184 -0.46 -11.13 1.63
CA GLU A 184 -1.04 -10.64 2.89
C GLU A 184 -0.25 -9.45 3.46
N MET A 185 -0.29 -9.26 4.76
CA MET A 185 0.40 -8.17 5.46
C MET A 185 1.94 -8.25 5.34
N GLY A 186 2.50 -9.45 5.12
CA GLY A 186 3.93 -9.65 4.89
C GLY A 186 4.48 -8.90 3.68
N PHE A 187 3.60 -8.49 2.75
CA PHE A 187 3.97 -7.71 1.57
C PHE A 187 4.79 -6.47 1.93
N ASN A 188 4.31 -5.65 2.87
CA ASN A 188 4.97 -4.40 3.22
C ASN A 188 6.40 -4.62 3.73
N TYR A 189 6.59 -5.63 4.57
CA TYR A 189 7.89 -6.00 5.14
C TYR A 189 8.85 -6.48 4.06
N GLN A 190 8.39 -7.40 3.22
CA GLN A 190 9.19 -7.96 2.13
C GLN A 190 9.49 -6.95 1.04
N ASN A 191 8.52 -6.08 0.70
CA ASN A 191 8.75 -5.01 -0.27
C ASN A 191 9.78 -3.98 0.24
N LEU A 192 9.76 -3.65 1.54
CA LEU A 192 10.78 -2.79 2.15
C LEU A 192 12.15 -3.45 2.08
N LEU A 193 12.29 -4.72 2.46
CA LEU A 193 13.54 -5.46 2.33
C LEU A 193 14.01 -5.53 0.87
N LEU A 194 13.10 -5.76 -0.09
CA LEU A 194 13.41 -5.77 -1.52
C LEU A 194 13.99 -4.43 -1.96
N MET A 195 13.36 -3.33 -1.57
CA MET A 195 13.85 -1.99 -1.87
C MET A 195 15.26 -1.75 -1.30
N ILE A 196 15.53 -2.20 -0.08
CA ILE A 196 16.85 -2.08 0.58
C ILE A 196 17.90 -2.90 -0.16
N VAL A 197 17.63 -4.18 -0.43
CA VAL A 197 18.54 -5.08 -1.18
C VAL A 197 18.85 -4.53 -2.57
N LYS A 198 17.86 -3.91 -3.22
CA LYS A 198 18.01 -3.25 -4.52
C LYS A 198 18.63 -1.84 -4.43
N LYS A 199 19.06 -1.42 -3.24
CA LYS A 199 19.69 -0.10 -2.99
C LYS A 199 18.84 1.05 -3.53
N ARG A 200 17.50 0.97 -3.32
CA ARG A 200 16.59 2.04 -3.73
C ARG A 200 16.77 3.25 -2.83
N ASN A 201 16.67 4.44 -3.40
CA ASN A 201 16.69 5.68 -2.62
C ASN A 201 15.33 5.88 -1.92
N LEU A 202 15.31 5.70 -0.59
CA LEU A 202 14.09 5.73 0.23
C LEU A 202 14.05 6.99 1.09
N LYS A 203 12.85 7.56 1.24
CA LYS A 203 12.56 8.61 2.22
C LYS A 203 11.43 8.14 3.12
N PHE A 204 11.61 8.27 4.44
CA PHE A 204 10.52 8.16 5.40
C PHE A 204 9.93 9.56 5.66
N ALA A 205 8.61 9.65 5.64
CA ALA A 205 7.87 10.88 5.86
C ALA A 205 6.97 10.73 7.10
N PRO A 206 6.97 11.70 8.04
CA PRO A 206 6.12 11.64 9.21
C PRO A 206 4.64 11.69 8.80
N ILE A 207 3.82 10.88 9.45
CA ILE A 207 2.37 10.84 9.21
C ILE A 207 1.58 10.90 10.51
N SER A 208 0.35 11.39 10.39
CA SER A 208 -0.68 11.27 11.40
C SER A 208 -1.43 9.95 11.21
N TRP A 209 -1.58 9.19 12.28
CA TRP A 209 -2.26 7.90 12.30
C TRP A 209 -3.30 7.86 13.39
N LYS A 210 -4.51 7.45 13.05
CA LYS A 210 -5.61 7.27 13.99
C LYS A 210 -6.09 5.83 13.99
N THR A 211 -6.17 5.20 15.16
CA THR A 211 -6.76 3.86 15.31
C THR A 211 -8.19 4.02 15.83
N GLU A 212 -9.16 3.42 15.14
CA GLU A 212 -10.57 3.41 15.54
C GLU A 212 -11.00 2.04 16.10
N ASP A 213 -10.30 0.96 15.73
CA ASP A 213 -10.69 -0.42 16.06
C ASP A 213 -9.72 -1.09 17.04
N GLU A 214 -10.27 -1.92 17.94
CA GLU A 214 -9.52 -2.87 18.78
C GLU A 214 -9.36 -4.21 18.02
N GLU A 215 -8.15 -4.46 17.51
CA GLU A 215 -7.84 -5.81 17.02
C GLU A 215 -7.70 -6.79 18.18
N SER A 216 -8.14 -8.06 17.99
CA SER A 216 -7.98 -9.08 19.02
C SER A 216 -6.50 -9.41 19.27
N ASN A 217 -6.14 -9.69 20.52
CA ASN A 217 -4.77 -10.07 20.90
C ASN A 217 -4.27 -11.33 20.15
N VAL A 218 -5.17 -12.25 19.81
CA VAL A 218 -4.85 -13.46 19.02
C VAL A 218 -4.32 -13.11 17.63
N GLN A 219 -4.90 -12.09 16.97
CA GLN A 219 -4.41 -11.64 15.68
C GLN A 219 -3.03 -11.01 15.78
N VAL A 220 -2.76 -10.23 16.84
CA VAL A 220 -1.45 -9.60 17.07
C VAL A 220 -0.35 -10.65 17.22
N VAL A 221 -0.56 -11.71 18.01
CA VAL A 221 0.42 -12.79 18.22
C VAL A 221 0.69 -13.53 16.90
N SER A 222 -0.37 -13.95 16.20
CA SER A 222 -0.22 -14.66 14.92
C SER A 222 0.54 -13.84 13.88
N GLN A 223 0.25 -12.53 13.79
CA GLN A 223 0.96 -11.62 12.89
C GLN A 223 2.43 -11.46 13.30
N SER A 224 2.72 -11.32 14.60
CA SER A 224 4.09 -11.21 15.10
C SER A 224 4.95 -12.41 14.74
N LEU A 225 4.40 -13.64 14.83
CA LEU A 225 5.10 -14.85 14.42
C LEU A 225 5.39 -14.88 12.91
N LYS A 226 4.44 -14.43 12.08
CA LYS A 226 4.67 -14.30 10.62
C LYS A 226 5.79 -13.29 10.32
N VAL A 227 5.81 -12.15 11.00
CA VAL A 227 6.85 -11.12 10.83
C VAL A 227 8.21 -11.66 11.25
N LEU A 228 8.29 -12.36 12.41
CA LEU A 228 9.52 -12.99 12.89
C LEU A 228 10.03 -14.02 11.88
N LYS A 229 9.16 -14.84 11.30
CA LYS A 229 9.53 -15.79 10.24
C LYS A 229 10.16 -15.08 9.03
N ILE A 230 9.65 -13.93 8.62
CA ILE A 230 10.25 -13.15 7.52
C ILE A 230 11.67 -12.69 7.90
N VAL A 231 11.86 -12.16 9.11
CA VAL A 231 13.18 -11.73 9.61
C VAL A 231 14.19 -12.89 9.59
N LEU A 232 13.81 -14.04 10.15
CA LEU A 232 14.67 -15.23 10.22
C LEU A 232 15.01 -15.77 8.82
N LEU A 233 14.01 -15.89 7.95
CA LEU A 233 14.25 -16.33 6.58
C LEU A 233 15.15 -15.37 5.81
N PHE A 234 14.95 -14.05 5.98
CA PHE A 234 15.81 -13.06 5.33
C PHE A 234 17.25 -13.12 5.85
N PHE A 235 17.44 -13.34 7.14
CA PHE A 235 18.76 -13.46 7.77
C PHE A 235 19.52 -14.72 7.33
N PHE A 236 18.84 -15.90 7.34
CA PHE A 236 19.51 -17.18 7.06
C PHE A 236 19.60 -17.54 5.58
N LYS A 237 18.85 -16.88 4.67
CA LYS A 237 18.89 -17.18 3.25
C LYS A 237 19.73 -16.15 2.50
N ASN A 238 20.92 -16.56 2.01
CA ASN A 238 21.87 -15.68 1.32
C ASN A 238 21.26 -14.87 0.16
N ASP A 239 20.25 -15.41 -0.53
CA ASP A 239 19.47 -14.69 -1.54
C ASP A 239 17.98 -14.96 -1.31
N TYR A 240 17.41 -14.23 -0.34
CA TYR A 240 16.04 -14.41 0.09
C TYR A 240 15.02 -14.31 -1.06
N PHE A 241 15.21 -13.35 -1.97
CA PHE A 241 14.25 -13.15 -3.06
C PHE A 241 14.35 -14.20 -4.14
N LYS A 242 15.54 -14.73 -4.44
CA LYS A 242 15.69 -15.93 -5.28
C LYS A 242 15.12 -17.18 -4.60
N TYR A 243 15.23 -17.28 -3.28
CA TYR A 243 14.57 -18.36 -2.55
C TYR A 243 13.05 -18.28 -2.71
N LEU A 244 12.42 -17.10 -2.55
CA LEU A 244 10.99 -16.92 -2.79
C LEU A 244 10.58 -17.23 -4.23
N GLU A 245 11.39 -16.82 -5.22
CA GLU A 245 11.18 -17.14 -6.64
C GLU A 245 11.20 -18.65 -6.90
N LYS A 246 12.23 -19.37 -6.39
CA LYS A 246 12.37 -20.81 -6.58
C LYS A 246 11.29 -21.63 -5.91
N THR A 247 10.92 -21.28 -4.70
CA THR A 247 9.91 -22.01 -3.92
C THR A 247 8.49 -21.69 -4.36
N ASN A 248 8.31 -20.58 -5.12
CA ASN A 248 7.02 -20.05 -5.53
C ASN A 248 6.03 -19.99 -4.33
N PHE A 249 6.54 -19.55 -3.20
CA PHE A 249 5.91 -19.67 -1.88
C PHE A 249 4.54 -18.97 -1.81
N TYR A 250 4.34 -17.94 -2.64
CA TYR A 250 3.11 -17.15 -2.70
C TYR A 250 2.50 -17.22 -4.11
N ASN A 251 1.97 -18.38 -4.47
CA ASN A 251 1.60 -18.79 -5.85
C ASN A 251 0.40 -18.06 -6.45
N GLU A 252 -0.40 -17.36 -5.65
CA GLU A 252 -1.66 -16.86 -6.13
C GLU A 252 -1.52 -15.53 -6.85
N LYS A 253 -1.87 -15.51 -8.16
CA LYS A 253 -1.91 -14.29 -8.95
C LYS A 253 -3.25 -13.57 -8.75
N PRO A 254 -3.25 -12.31 -8.31
CA PRO A 254 -4.48 -11.54 -8.19
C PRO A 254 -5.16 -11.37 -9.54
N THR A 255 -6.48 -11.51 -9.56
CA THR A 255 -7.33 -11.25 -10.72
C THR A 255 -8.39 -10.22 -10.37
N SER A 256 -8.70 -9.30 -11.27
CA SER A 256 -9.58 -8.16 -10.98
C SER A 256 -10.43 -7.79 -12.18
N LYS A 257 -11.59 -7.14 -11.91
CA LYS A 257 -12.44 -6.50 -12.93
C LYS A 257 -12.41 -4.99 -12.75
N ILE A 258 -12.22 -4.26 -13.85
CA ILE A 258 -12.31 -2.80 -13.84
C ILE A 258 -13.73 -2.38 -14.12
N PHE A 259 -14.25 -1.49 -13.28
CA PHE A 259 -15.52 -0.79 -13.49
C PHE A 259 -15.18 0.64 -13.91
N ASN A 260 -15.24 0.90 -15.23
CA ASN A 260 -15.04 2.24 -15.77
C ASN A 260 -16.39 2.86 -16.07
N PHE A 261 -16.78 3.90 -15.33
CA PHE A 261 -18.09 4.54 -15.43
C PHE A 261 -18.19 5.56 -16.57
N THR A 262 -17.07 6.02 -17.12
CA THR A 262 -17.04 6.95 -18.26
C THR A 262 -17.16 6.23 -19.60
N LYS A 263 -16.88 4.93 -19.64
CA LYS A 263 -17.05 4.08 -20.82
C LYS A 263 -17.63 2.76 -20.33
N GLN A 264 -18.91 2.51 -20.45
CA GLN A 264 -19.64 1.30 -20.04
C GLN A 264 -18.97 -0.05 -20.48
N ARG A 265 -17.69 -0.20 -20.36
CA ARG A 265 -16.91 -1.38 -20.71
C ARG A 265 -16.46 -2.10 -19.45
N LYS A 266 -17.02 -3.30 -19.22
CA LYS A 266 -16.40 -4.32 -18.40
C LYS A 266 -15.13 -4.76 -19.12
N VAL A 267 -13.96 -4.50 -18.56
CA VAL A 267 -12.69 -5.02 -19.08
C VAL A 267 -12.23 -6.10 -18.12
N ASP A 268 -12.26 -7.33 -18.57
CA ASP A 268 -11.69 -8.45 -17.82
C ASP A 268 -10.16 -8.37 -17.93
N TRP A 269 -9.54 -8.05 -16.81
CA TRP A 269 -8.09 -7.99 -16.71
C TRP A 269 -7.57 -9.32 -16.18
N LYS A 270 -6.94 -10.09 -17.04
CA LYS A 270 -6.05 -11.16 -16.60
C LYS A 270 -4.67 -10.55 -16.37
N PHE A 271 -4.24 -10.50 -15.13
CA PHE A 271 -2.90 -10.02 -14.80
C PHE A 271 -1.86 -11.00 -15.34
N ARG A 272 -0.98 -10.53 -16.21
CA ARG A 272 0.23 -11.22 -16.62
C ARG A 272 1.40 -10.57 -15.90
N LEU A 273 1.62 -10.93 -14.62
CA LEU A 273 2.87 -10.64 -13.94
C LEU A 273 3.92 -11.68 -14.32
#